data_f2f3cf5c975d593c3e27579938fa03d2
#
_entry.id   f2f3cf5c975d593c3e27579938fa03d2
#
_cell.length_a   1.000
_cell.length_b   1.000
_cell.length_c   1.000
_cell.angle_alpha   90.00
_cell.angle_beta   90.00
_cell.angle_gamma   90.00
#
_symmetry.space_group_name_H-M   'P 1'
#
loop_
_entity.id
_entity.type
_entity.pdbx_description
1 polymer ?
#
loop_
_entity_poly.entity_id
_entity_poly.type
_entity_poly.pdbx_seq_one_letter_code
_entity_poly.pdbx_strand_id
1 'polypeptide(L)'
;MAKAVRIHETGGPDALVFEDVEVGAPGPGEALLRQTAIGLNFIDVYFRAGLYPAPSLPATLGMEAAGVVEAVGEDVTDIEPGDRVTYAGALGAYAEARTVAADRLIKLPDDISDRQAAAMTLQGLTAQYLIRRTHRVAPGETILV
;
A
#
# COMPACT_ATOMS: atom_id res chain seq x y z
N MET A 1 15.70 7.39 -8.72
CA MET A 1 15.89 7.58 -7.25
C MET A 1 14.62 8.19 -6.71
N ALA A 2 14.13 7.71 -5.57
CA ALA A 2 12.93 8.21 -4.87
C ALA A 2 13.25 8.33 -3.38
N LYS A 3 12.54 9.17 -2.65
CA LYS A 3 12.62 9.21 -1.19
C LYS A 3 11.75 8.12 -0.58
N ALA A 4 12.24 7.52 0.50
CA ALA A 4 11.49 6.52 1.28
C ALA A 4 11.77 6.67 2.77
N VAL A 5 10.82 6.21 3.58
CA VAL A 5 11.02 6.04 5.03
C VAL A 5 11.24 4.57 5.31
N ARG A 6 12.43 4.26 5.83
CA ARG A 6 12.90 2.88 6.04
C ARG A 6 13.32 2.65 7.48
N ILE A 7 13.44 1.38 7.84
CA ILE A 7 14.11 0.95 9.06
C ILE A 7 15.30 0.05 8.70
N HIS A 8 16.42 0.25 9.35
CA HIS A 8 17.63 -0.60 9.25
C HIS A 8 17.68 -1.62 10.39
N GLU A 9 16.98 -1.34 11.47
CA GLU A 9 16.73 -2.20 12.61
C GLU A 9 15.34 -1.92 13.19
N THR A 10 14.82 -2.83 13.98
CA THR A 10 13.54 -2.64 14.67
C THR A 10 13.72 -1.73 15.89
N GLY A 11 12.72 -0.90 16.19
CA GLY A 11 12.83 0.03 17.32
C GLY A 11 11.68 0.99 17.47
N GLY A 12 11.93 2.05 18.24
CA GLY A 12 11.03 3.18 18.44
C GLY A 12 10.92 4.07 17.20
N PRO A 13 10.24 5.22 17.32
CA PRO A 13 10.13 6.18 16.20
C PRO A 13 11.47 6.61 15.60
N ASP A 14 12.52 6.67 16.42
CA ASP A 14 13.87 7.07 15.99
C ASP A 14 14.54 6.07 15.02
N ALA A 15 14.00 4.85 14.90
CA ALA A 15 14.45 3.87 13.90
C ALA A 15 14.03 4.22 12.46
N LEU A 16 13.13 5.20 12.28
CA LEU A 16 12.68 5.65 10.98
C LEU A 16 13.72 6.56 10.32
N VAL A 17 14.23 6.15 9.17
CA VAL A 17 15.23 6.89 8.38
C VAL A 17 14.60 7.34 7.07
N PHE A 18 14.68 8.64 6.78
CA PHE A 18 14.27 9.20 5.49
C PHE A 18 15.47 9.28 4.56
N GLU A 19 15.49 8.47 3.54
CA GLU A 19 16.65 8.28 2.67
C GLU A 19 16.28 8.10 1.19
N ASP A 20 17.27 8.20 0.31
CA ASP A 20 17.13 7.90 -1.10
C ASP A 20 17.19 6.38 -1.35
N VAL A 21 16.29 5.91 -2.21
CA VAL A 21 16.25 4.51 -2.65
C VAL A 21 16.27 4.43 -4.17
N GLU A 22 16.89 3.40 -4.70
CA GLU A 22 16.77 3.08 -6.11
C GLU A 22 15.43 2.40 -6.37
N VAL A 23 14.75 2.84 -7.42
CA VAL A 23 13.53 2.21 -7.92
C VAL A 23 13.83 1.69 -9.32
N GLY A 24 13.76 0.39 -9.49
CA GLY A 24 13.96 -0.28 -10.77
C GLY A 24 12.77 -0.11 -11.72
N ALA A 25 12.96 -0.52 -12.97
CA ALA A 25 11.85 -0.73 -13.89
C ALA A 25 10.95 -1.89 -13.39
N PRO A 26 9.64 -1.86 -13.68
CA PRO A 26 8.76 -2.95 -13.31
C PRO A 26 9.12 -4.24 -14.06
N GLY A 27 9.16 -5.35 -13.32
CA GLY A 27 9.30 -6.69 -13.87
C GLY A 27 7.98 -7.23 -14.46
N PRO A 28 7.97 -8.44 -15.01
CA PRO A 28 6.75 -9.08 -15.51
C PRO A 28 5.67 -9.12 -14.41
N GLY A 29 4.44 -8.72 -14.75
CA GLY A 29 3.32 -8.66 -13.80
C GLY A 29 3.37 -7.51 -12.78
N GLU A 30 4.33 -6.60 -12.87
CA GLU A 30 4.47 -5.45 -11.97
C GLU A 30 4.12 -4.13 -12.66
N ALA A 31 3.76 -3.15 -11.85
CA ALA A 31 3.63 -1.75 -12.27
C ALA A 31 4.54 -0.85 -11.42
N LEU A 32 5.14 0.16 -12.04
CA LEU A 32 5.84 1.24 -11.37
C LEU A 32 4.83 2.34 -11.03
N LEU A 33 4.74 2.68 -9.76
CA LEU A 33 3.87 3.73 -9.25
C LEU A 33 4.66 4.94 -8.78
N ARG A 34 4.18 6.13 -9.12
CA ARG A 34 4.47 7.36 -8.41
C ARG A 34 3.35 7.59 -7.40
N GLN A 35 3.66 7.50 -6.12
CA GLN A 35 2.67 7.61 -5.06
C GLN A 35 2.38 9.07 -4.75
N THR A 36 1.09 9.41 -4.67
CA THR A 36 0.58 10.77 -4.45
C THR A 36 -0.03 10.95 -3.06
N ALA A 37 -0.43 9.85 -2.44
CA ALA A 37 -0.91 9.80 -1.07
C ALA A 37 -0.58 8.44 -0.44
N ILE A 38 -0.17 8.48 0.83
CA ILE A 38 0.24 7.29 1.58
C ILE A 38 -0.62 7.21 2.84
N GLY A 39 -1.23 6.06 3.06
CA GLY A 39 -1.98 5.77 4.28
C GLY A 39 -1.05 5.34 5.42
N LEU A 40 -1.37 5.80 6.63
CA LEU A 40 -0.67 5.41 7.85
C LEU A 40 -1.58 4.46 8.64
N ASN A 41 -1.04 3.29 8.97
CA ASN A 41 -1.78 2.24 9.65
C ASN A 41 -1.03 1.75 10.89
N PHE A 42 -1.78 1.29 11.90
CA PHE A 42 -1.15 0.82 13.14
C PHE A 42 -0.27 -0.42 12.93
N ILE A 43 -0.52 -1.22 11.90
CA ILE A 43 0.32 -2.36 11.52
C ILE A 43 1.75 -1.93 11.16
N ASP A 44 1.96 -0.70 10.67
CA ASP A 44 3.28 -0.17 10.35
C ASP A 44 4.16 -0.05 11.61
N VAL A 45 3.52 0.24 12.75
CA VAL A 45 4.17 0.23 14.08
C VAL A 45 4.61 -1.20 14.45
N TYR A 46 3.81 -2.21 14.12
CA TYR A 46 4.17 -3.59 14.40
C TYR A 46 5.40 -4.05 13.62
N PHE A 47 5.53 -3.66 12.35
CA PHE A 47 6.73 -3.92 11.57
C PHE A 47 7.93 -3.15 12.11
N ARG A 48 7.76 -1.86 12.40
CA ARG A 48 8.83 -1.04 12.96
C ARG A 48 9.35 -1.59 14.28
N ALA A 49 8.45 -1.96 15.19
CA ALA A 49 8.79 -2.43 16.53
C ALA A 49 9.25 -3.91 16.56
N GLY A 50 9.15 -4.64 15.44
CA GLY A 50 9.54 -6.04 15.34
C GLY A 50 8.51 -7.05 15.87
N LEU A 51 7.29 -6.62 16.16
CA LEU A 51 6.19 -7.53 16.48
C LEU A 51 5.85 -8.41 15.27
N TYR A 52 5.85 -7.80 14.09
CA TYR A 52 5.78 -8.51 12.82
C TYR A 52 7.15 -8.44 12.15
N PRO A 53 7.71 -9.58 11.72
CA PRO A 53 9.01 -9.56 11.04
C PRO A 53 8.87 -8.93 9.65
N ALA A 54 9.73 -7.96 9.34
CA ALA A 54 9.90 -7.51 7.97
C ALA A 54 10.60 -8.61 7.16
N PRO A 55 10.29 -8.77 5.87
CA PRO A 55 10.92 -9.80 5.02
C PRO A 55 12.44 -9.69 4.95
N SER A 56 12.95 -8.47 5.03
CA SER A 56 14.38 -8.15 5.04
C SER A 56 14.62 -6.79 5.69
N LEU A 57 15.85 -6.50 6.07
CA LEU A 57 16.31 -5.16 6.47
C LEU A 57 17.47 -4.75 5.53
N PRO A 58 17.55 -3.48 5.15
CA PRO A 58 16.63 -2.38 5.46
C PRO A 58 15.25 -2.56 4.79
N ALA A 59 14.18 -2.20 5.50
CA ALA A 59 12.80 -2.33 5.03
C ALA A 59 12.11 -0.97 4.86
N THR A 60 11.47 -0.74 3.73
CA THR A 60 10.53 0.38 3.56
C THR A 60 9.21 -0.01 4.19
N LEU A 61 8.69 0.82 5.08
CA LEU A 61 7.42 0.57 5.77
C LEU A 61 6.21 1.01 4.94
N GLY A 62 5.02 0.92 5.56
CA GLY A 62 3.75 1.34 4.97
C GLY A 62 3.05 0.22 4.21
N MET A 63 1.73 0.13 4.38
CA MET A 63 0.90 -0.95 3.86
C MET A 63 -0.17 -0.49 2.87
N GLU A 64 -0.28 0.82 2.61
CA GLU A 64 -1.39 1.40 1.85
C GLU A 64 -0.97 2.71 1.19
N ALA A 65 -1.32 2.87 -0.07
CA ALA A 65 -1.13 4.12 -0.80
C ALA A 65 -2.06 4.24 -2.01
N ALA A 66 -2.12 5.45 -2.55
CA ALA A 66 -2.68 5.74 -3.86
C ALA A 66 -1.64 6.50 -4.71
N GLY A 67 -1.75 6.36 -6.01
CA GLY A 67 -0.81 6.99 -6.93
C GLY A 67 -1.19 6.84 -8.39
N VAL A 68 -0.25 7.20 -9.24
CA VAL A 68 -0.39 7.11 -10.70
C VAL A 68 0.60 6.08 -11.22
N VAL A 69 0.14 5.23 -12.11
CA VAL A 69 0.99 4.27 -12.83
C VAL A 69 1.90 5.03 -13.79
N GLU A 70 3.20 4.83 -13.70
CA GLU A 70 4.19 5.43 -14.61
C GLU A 70 4.64 4.46 -15.71
N ALA A 71 4.73 3.17 -15.37
CA ALA A 71 5.10 2.12 -16.31
C ALA A 71 4.51 0.78 -15.87
N VAL A 72 4.38 -0.15 -16.79
CA VAL A 72 3.97 -1.53 -16.51
C VAL A 72 4.98 -2.49 -17.12
N GLY A 73 5.15 -3.64 -16.47
CA GLY A 73 5.95 -4.75 -16.99
C GLY A 73 5.21 -5.59 -18.01
N GLU A 74 5.88 -6.62 -18.52
CA GLU A 74 5.27 -7.60 -19.40
C GLU A 74 4.09 -8.30 -18.70
N ASP A 75 3.12 -8.75 -19.48
CA ASP A 75 1.91 -9.47 -19.03
C ASP A 75 0.92 -8.65 -18.18
N VAL A 76 1.11 -7.35 -18.02
CA VAL A 76 0.12 -6.46 -17.37
C VAL A 76 -0.85 -5.93 -18.43
N THR A 77 -2.13 -6.29 -18.30
CA THR A 77 -3.18 -5.95 -19.29
C THR A 77 -4.29 -5.05 -18.74
N ASP A 78 -4.52 -5.09 -17.43
CA ASP A 78 -5.66 -4.42 -16.79
C ASP A 78 -5.35 -3.00 -16.31
N ILE A 79 -4.05 -2.65 -16.26
CA ILE A 79 -3.52 -1.38 -15.76
C ILE A 79 -2.61 -0.80 -16.83
N GLU A 80 -2.68 0.51 -17.04
CA GLU A 80 -1.83 1.21 -18.00
C GLU A 80 -1.21 2.50 -17.42
N PRO A 81 -0.11 2.99 -18.01
CA PRO A 81 0.46 4.28 -17.60
C PRO A 81 -0.56 5.41 -17.66
N GLY A 82 -0.62 6.20 -16.59
CA GLY A 82 -1.61 7.27 -16.40
C GLY A 82 -2.80 6.85 -15.53
N ASP A 83 -3.06 5.57 -15.33
CA ASP A 83 -4.12 5.11 -14.42
C ASP A 83 -3.87 5.58 -12.98
N ARG A 84 -4.93 6.10 -12.37
CA ARG A 84 -4.96 6.36 -10.93
C ARG A 84 -5.36 5.09 -10.21
N VAL A 85 -4.55 4.69 -9.25
CA VAL A 85 -4.71 3.41 -8.55
C VAL A 85 -4.51 3.55 -7.05
N THR A 86 -5.07 2.60 -6.31
CA THR A 86 -4.78 2.38 -4.89
C THR A 86 -4.47 0.91 -4.65
N TYR A 87 -3.83 0.63 -3.52
CA TYR A 87 -3.57 -0.74 -3.06
C TYR A 87 -3.45 -0.78 -1.54
N ALA A 88 -3.63 -1.97 -0.97
CA ALA A 88 -3.34 -2.26 0.42
C ALA A 88 -2.74 -3.66 0.59
N GLY A 89 -2.07 -3.88 1.71
CA GLY A 89 -1.53 -5.20 2.06
C GLY A 89 -0.15 -5.53 1.46
N ALA A 90 0.54 -4.54 0.87
CA ALA A 90 1.89 -4.69 0.33
C ALA A 90 2.87 -3.75 1.05
N LEU A 91 3.72 -4.30 1.92
CA LEU A 91 4.74 -3.52 2.65
C LEU A 91 5.63 -2.73 1.68
N GLY A 92 5.97 -1.48 2.05
CA GLY A 92 6.83 -0.61 1.25
C GLY A 92 6.14 0.64 0.71
N ALA A 93 4.95 1.00 1.23
CA ALA A 93 4.21 2.18 0.77
C ALA A 93 4.85 3.52 1.18
N TYR A 94 5.74 3.55 2.18
CA TYR A 94 6.39 4.79 2.62
C TYR A 94 7.52 5.21 1.66
N ALA A 95 7.20 5.39 0.39
CA ALA A 95 8.10 5.83 -0.66
C ALA A 95 7.39 6.73 -1.67
N GLU A 96 8.12 7.62 -2.33
CA GLU A 96 7.57 8.46 -3.42
C GLU A 96 7.23 7.62 -4.66
N ALA A 97 8.02 6.57 -4.90
CA ALA A 97 7.79 5.65 -6.01
C ALA A 97 8.23 4.23 -5.64
N ARG A 98 7.56 3.24 -6.23
CA ARG A 98 7.90 1.82 -6.06
C ARG A 98 7.28 0.95 -7.16
N THR A 99 7.78 -0.28 -7.30
CA THR A 99 7.07 -1.34 -8.04
C THR A 99 6.10 -2.07 -7.13
N VAL A 100 4.96 -2.47 -7.68
CA VAL A 100 3.91 -3.26 -7.02
C VAL A 100 3.40 -4.29 -8.01
N ALA A 101 3.07 -5.50 -7.54
CA ALA A 101 2.38 -6.49 -8.35
C ALA A 101 1.05 -5.91 -8.87
N ALA A 102 0.84 -5.93 -10.18
CA ALA A 102 -0.28 -5.24 -10.83
C ALA A 102 -1.64 -5.80 -10.41
N ASP A 103 -1.72 -7.09 -10.05
CA ASP A 103 -2.91 -7.76 -9.55
C ASP A 103 -3.42 -7.22 -8.19
N ARG A 104 -2.60 -6.44 -7.49
CA ARG A 104 -2.96 -5.77 -6.23
C ARG A 104 -3.51 -4.37 -6.42
N LEU A 105 -3.43 -3.84 -7.63
CA LEU A 105 -3.83 -2.48 -7.92
C LEU A 105 -5.32 -2.40 -8.23
N ILE A 106 -5.97 -1.40 -7.67
CA ILE A 106 -7.38 -1.10 -7.86
C ILE A 106 -7.47 0.26 -8.54
N LYS A 107 -8.03 0.32 -9.75
CA LYS A 107 -8.29 1.59 -10.43
C LYS A 107 -9.23 2.45 -9.61
N LEU A 108 -8.91 3.73 -9.50
CA LEU A 108 -9.72 4.70 -8.78
C LEU A 108 -10.76 5.31 -9.70
N PRO A 109 -12.03 5.39 -9.25
CA PRO A 109 -13.03 6.24 -9.89
C PRO A 109 -12.62 7.72 -9.85
N ASP A 110 -13.08 8.50 -10.82
CA ASP A 110 -12.71 9.92 -10.94
C ASP A 110 -13.15 10.78 -9.76
N ASP A 111 -14.25 10.41 -9.11
CA ASP A 111 -14.83 11.10 -7.96
C ASP A 111 -14.15 10.77 -6.62
N ILE A 112 -13.24 9.80 -6.59
CA ILE A 112 -12.43 9.45 -5.40
C ILE A 112 -11.04 10.08 -5.54
N SER A 113 -10.69 10.95 -4.60
CA SER A 113 -9.35 11.53 -4.55
C SER A 113 -8.31 10.51 -4.03
N ASP A 114 -7.05 10.69 -4.42
CA ASP A 114 -5.95 9.84 -3.95
C ASP A 114 -5.84 9.83 -2.42
N ARG A 115 -6.09 10.97 -1.76
CA ARG A 115 -6.09 11.06 -0.29
C ARG A 115 -7.19 10.23 0.35
N GLN A 116 -8.41 10.27 -0.22
CA GLN A 116 -9.51 9.42 0.25
C GLN A 116 -9.16 7.95 0.06
N ALA A 117 -8.66 7.59 -1.12
CA ALA A 117 -8.25 6.22 -1.41
C ALA A 117 -7.17 5.72 -0.43
N ALA A 118 -6.09 6.49 -0.25
CA ALA A 118 -5.00 6.12 0.67
C ALA A 118 -5.43 6.07 2.15
N ALA A 119 -6.53 6.74 2.52
CA ALA A 119 -7.03 6.73 3.89
C ALA A 119 -8.08 5.65 4.16
N MET A 120 -8.59 4.97 3.12
CA MET A 120 -9.73 4.06 3.28
C MET A 120 -9.54 2.65 2.72
N THR A 121 -8.56 2.43 1.85
CA THR A 121 -8.48 1.16 1.12
C THR A 121 -8.26 -0.01 2.08
N LEU A 122 -7.30 0.06 3.00
CA LEU A 122 -7.03 -1.02 3.95
C LEU A 122 -8.22 -1.25 4.88
N GLN A 123 -8.76 -0.18 5.47
CA GLN A 123 -9.90 -0.27 6.40
C GLN A 123 -11.17 -0.71 5.67
N GLY A 124 -11.41 -0.19 4.47
CA GLY A 124 -12.57 -0.54 3.65
C GLY A 124 -12.56 -1.99 3.20
N LEU A 125 -11.42 -2.50 2.75
CA LEU A 125 -11.24 -3.92 2.42
C LEU A 125 -11.42 -4.81 3.64
N THR A 126 -10.89 -4.40 4.80
CA THR A 126 -11.06 -5.12 6.07
C THR A 126 -12.54 -5.16 6.48
N ALA A 127 -13.22 -4.01 6.47
CA ALA A 127 -14.63 -3.94 6.78
C ALA A 127 -15.46 -4.82 5.82
N GLN A 128 -15.23 -4.69 4.51
CA GLN A 128 -15.91 -5.50 3.51
C GLN A 128 -15.70 -7.00 3.74
N TYR A 129 -14.46 -7.41 4.02
CA TYR A 129 -14.13 -8.80 4.32
C TYR A 129 -14.89 -9.31 5.55
N LEU A 130 -14.89 -8.55 6.64
CA LEU A 130 -15.53 -8.94 7.89
C LEU A 130 -17.04 -9.07 7.75
N ILE A 131 -17.72 -8.08 7.14
CA ILE A 131 -19.18 -8.03 7.07
C ILE A 131 -19.78 -8.78 5.87
N ARG A 132 -18.96 -9.24 4.92
CA ARG A 132 -19.43 -9.92 3.71
C ARG A 132 -18.90 -11.35 3.57
N ARG A 133 -17.67 -11.60 4.03
CA ARG A 133 -16.97 -12.87 3.85
C ARG A 133 -16.88 -13.69 5.14
N THR A 134 -16.56 -13.03 6.26
CA THR A 134 -16.44 -13.69 7.57
C THR A 134 -17.82 -13.90 8.19
N HIS A 135 -18.61 -12.85 8.34
CA HIS A 135 -20.00 -12.89 8.78
C HIS A 135 -20.85 -11.99 7.90
N ARG A 136 -21.77 -12.57 7.16
CA ARG A 136 -22.67 -11.80 6.32
C ARG A 136 -23.77 -11.16 7.17
N VAL A 137 -23.57 -9.88 7.49
CA VAL A 137 -24.51 -9.11 8.31
C VAL A 137 -25.85 -8.98 7.59
N ALA A 138 -26.92 -9.34 8.29
CA ALA A 138 -28.30 -9.25 7.82
C ALA A 138 -29.01 -8.01 8.39
N PRO A 139 -30.11 -7.55 7.74
CA PRO A 139 -30.91 -6.46 8.28
C PRO A 139 -31.43 -6.79 9.69
N GLY A 140 -31.28 -5.84 10.62
CA GLY A 140 -31.72 -5.96 12.02
C GLY A 140 -30.72 -6.61 12.96
N GLU A 141 -29.57 -7.11 12.49
CA GLU A 141 -28.50 -7.57 13.36
C GLU A 141 -27.78 -6.41 14.05
N THR A 142 -27.42 -6.64 15.31
CA THR A 142 -26.53 -5.75 16.06
C THR A 142 -25.12 -6.31 16.04
N ILE A 143 -24.17 -5.53 15.59
CA ILE A 143 -22.74 -5.88 15.58
C ILE A 143 -21.96 -4.94 16.48
N LEU A 144 -20.89 -5.46 17.08
CA LEU A 144 -19.91 -4.67 17.81
C LEU A 144 -18.72 -4.38 16.86
N VAL A 145 -18.33 -3.12 16.76
CA VAL A 145 -17.20 -2.65 15.96
C VAL A 145 -16.13 -2.10 16.89
#